data_f71356324dab3a751cf4433a42dd34db
#
_entry.id   f71356324dab3a751cf4433a42dd34db
#
_cell.length_a   1.000
_cell.length_b   1.000
_cell.length_c   1.000
_cell.angle_alpha   90.00
_cell.angle_beta   90.00
_cell.angle_gamma   90.00
#
_symmetry.space_group_name_H-M   'P 1'
#
loop_
_entity.id
_entity.type
_entity.pdbx_description
1 polymer ?
#
loop_
_entity_poly.entity_id
_entity_poly.type
_entity_poly.pdbx_seq_one_letter_code
_entity_poly.pdbx_strand_id
1 'polypeptide(L)'
;LTNSAYSTLRELYNAQPQLFVAGTDLYADGKSQGVVMSQYTFTADEGIIKNFYVSCFKGIQLANSVISYGDITEDSSVRLQYVDEARFIRAWYYFQLVQQFGPVALNKQMFDHAEMSHERASLADVYKFIIEEFEYLASSESHLMERANSGVGRANKRAATFYLAKTYLTRGWLD
;
A
#
# COMPACT_ATOMS: atom_id res chain seq x y z
N LEU A 1 -17.07 3.55 -0.93
CA LEU A 1 -15.98 2.65 -1.27
C LEU A 1 -14.60 3.30 -1.05
N THR A 2 -14.30 4.48 -1.63
CA THR A 2 -12.97 5.11 -1.49
C THR A 2 -12.61 5.41 -0.02
N ASN A 3 -13.54 5.92 0.77
CA ASN A 3 -13.30 6.15 2.20
C ASN A 3 -13.01 4.84 2.97
N SER A 4 -13.58 3.72 2.55
CA SER A 4 -13.27 2.41 3.14
C SER A 4 -11.83 1.97 2.81
N ALA A 5 -11.35 2.27 1.61
CA ALA A 5 -9.95 2.02 1.25
C ALA A 5 -8.98 2.88 2.08
N TYR A 6 -9.33 4.13 2.39
CA TYR A 6 -8.54 4.96 3.31
C TYR A 6 -8.60 4.48 4.77
N SER A 7 -9.72 3.92 5.22
CA SER A 7 -9.84 3.44 6.61
C SER A 7 -8.87 2.30 6.93
N THR A 8 -8.55 1.47 5.94
CA THR A 8 -7.58 0.38 6.12
C THR A 8 -6.15 0.88 6.35
N LEU A 9 -5.78 2.04 5.79
CA LEU A 9 -4.49 2.68 6.09
C LEU A 9 -4.38 3.06 7.56
N ARG A 10 -5.47 3.58 8.13
CA ARG A 10 -5.51 3.95 9.56
C ARG A 10 -5.34 2.72 10.45
N GLU A 11 -6.00 1.62 10.13
CA GLU A 11 -5.85 0.36 10.87
C GLU A 11 -4.40 -0.12 10.86
N LEU A 12 -3.74 -0.04 9.71
CA LEU A 12 -2.36 -0.47 9.55
C LEU A 12 -1.38 0.32 10.43
N TYR A 13 -1.50 1.66 10.42
CA TYR A 13 -0.62 2.51 11.22
C TYR A 13 -0.92 2.47 12.72
N ASN A 14 -2.17 2.27 13.11
CA ASN A 14 -2.58 2.32 14.51
C ASN A 14 -2.20 1.05 15.27
N ALA A 15 -2.16 -0.09 14.59
CA ALA A 15 -1.96 -1.38 15.23
C ALA A 15 -0.51 -1.89 15.23
N GLN A 16 0.38 -1.33 14.38
CA GLN A 16 1.62 -2.04 14.08
C GLN A 16 2.86 -1.16 13.88
N PRO A 17 3.14 -0.17 14.76
CA PRO A 17 4.38 0.60 14.64
C PRO A 17 5.63 -0.27 14.80
N GLN A 18 5.53 -1.39 15.50
CA GLN A 18 6.64 -2.32 15.72
C GLN A 18 7.24 -2.87 14.42
N LEU A 19 6.41 -3.13 13.39
CA LEU A 19 6.91 -3.64 12.10
C LEU A 19 7.77 -2.64 11.33
N PHE A 20 7.69 -1.35 11.67
CA PHE A 20 8.43 -0.30 10.96
C PHE A 20 9.63 0.22 11.75
N VAL A 21 9.65 0.03 13.08
CA VAL A 21 10.65 0.67 13.94
C VAL A 21 11.31 -0.28 14.92
N ALA A 22 10.71 -1.43 15.25
CA ALA A 22 11.34 -2.41 16.14
C ALA A 22 12.57 -3.02 15.46
N GLY A 23 13.60 -3.30 16.24
CA GLY A 23 14.87 -3.80 15.73
C GLY A 23 15.80 -2.72 15.18
N THR A 24 15.41 -1.44 15.26
CA THR A 24 16.29 -0.31 14.96
C THR A 24 16.89 0.27 16.25
N ASP A 25 17.95 1.03 16.12
CA ASP A 25 18.59 1.76 17.23
C ASP A 25 17.74 2.94 17.75
N LEU A 26 16.66 3.27 17.05
CA LEU A 26 15.75 4.35 17.41
C LEU A 26 14.58 3.91 18.30
N TYR A 27 14.40 2.60 18.50
CA TYR A 27 13.25 2.07 19.23
C TYR A 27 13.68 1.01 20.24
N ALA A 28 13.36 1.26 21.50
CA ALA A 28 13.48 0.28 22.58
C ALA A 28 12.11 -0.17 23.05
N ASP A 29 11.91 -1.47 23.12
CA ASP A 29 10.67 -2.04 23.63
C ASP A 29 10.48 -1.74 25.13
N GLY A 30 9.29 -1.26 25.47
CA GLY A 30 8.80 -1.26 26.83
C GLY A 30 8.50 -2.68 27.35
N LYS A 31 8.10 -2.79 28.58
CA LYS A 31 8.02 -4.07 29.34
C LYS A 31 7.20 -5.23 28.78
N SER A 32 6.45 -5.12 27.69
CA SER A 32 5.50 -6.22 27.41
C SER A 32 5.12 -6.55 25.96
N GLN A 33 5.43 -5.75 24.97
CA GLN A 33 5.06 -6.12 23.59
C GLN A 33 6.09 -5.60 22.59
N GLY A 34 6.54 -6.45 21.69
CA GLY A 34 7.49 -6.08 20.66
C GLY A 34 8.91 -6.64 20.89
N VAL A 35 9.18 -7.20 22.07
CA VAL A 35 10.48 -7.80 22.43
C VAL A 35 10.95 -8.79 21.38
N VAL A 36 10.02 -9.58 20.84
CA VAL A 36 10.30 -10.59 19.79
C VAL A 36 10.87 -9.94 18.53
N MET A 37 10.36 -8.74 18.14
CA MET A 37 10.83 -8.02 16.97
C MET A 37 12.19 -7.39 17.17
N SER A 38 12.41 -6.72 18.31
CA SER A 38 13.71 -6.10 18.62
C SER A 38 14.81 -7.11 18.93
N GLN A 39 14.47 -8.29 19.41
CA GLN A 39 15.41 -9.39 19.63
C GLN A 39 15.60 -10.32 18.42
N TYR A 40 14.87 -10.08 17.33
CA TYR A 40 14.90 -10.94 16.12
C TYR A 40 14.57 -12.41 16.40
N THR A 41 13.72 -12.68 17.40
CA THR A 41 13.29 -14.03 17.79
C THR A 41 11.91 -14.39 17.23
N PHE A 42 11.34 -13.54 16.35
CA PHE A 42 10.04 -13.75 15.73
C PHE A 42 10.05 -14.91 14.73
N THR A 43 8.89 -15.52 14.57
CA THR A 43 8.62 -16.53 13.56
C THR A 43 7.61 -16.04 12.53
N ALA A 44 7.47 -16.75 11.41
CA ALA A 44 6.49 -16.40 10.37
C ALA A 44 5.03 -16.44 10.85
N ASP A 45 4.76 -17.14 11.96
CA ASP A 45 3.42 -17.29 12.54
C ASP A 45 3.05 -16.15 13.50
N GLU A 46 3.95 -15.18 13.71
CA GLU A 46 3.65 -14.03 14.56
C GLU A 46 2.40 -13.28 14.07
N GLY A 47 1.44 -13.11 14.98
CA GLY A 47 0.16 -12.49 14.68
C GLY A 47 0.29 -11.10 14.05
N ILE A 48 1.29 -10.33 14.47
CA ILE A 48 1.55 -8.99 13.93
C ILE A 48 1.96 -9.03 12.44
N ILE A 49 2.79 -9.99 12.05
CA ILE A 49 3.25 -10.17 10.65
C ILE A 49 2.08 -10.64 9.79
N LYS A 50 1.35 -11.66 10.26
CA LYS A 50 0.18 -12.19 9.57
C LYS A 50 -0.90 -11.13 9.38
N ASN A 51 -1.24 -10.39 10.43
CA ASN A 51 -2.26 -9.36 10.38
C ASN A 51 -1.88 -8.22 9.42
N PHE A 52 -0.61 -7.83 9.39
CA PHE A 52 -0.11 -6.83 8.45
C PHE A 52 -0.30 -7.29 7.00
N TYR A 53 0.12 -8.51 6.68
CA TYR A 53 -0.01 -9.09 5.35
C TYR A 53 -1.48 -9.13 4.89
N VAL A 54 -2.37 -9.66 5.75
CA VAL A 54 -3.81 -9.76 5.46
C VAL A 54 -4.44 -8.37 5.30
N SER A 55 -4.08 -7.40 6.15
CA SER A 55 -4.60 -6.04 6.07
C SER A 55 -4.17 -5.33 4.79
N CYS A 56 -2.94 -5.54 4.32
CA CYS A 56 -2.48 -5.01 3.03
C CYS A 56 -3.31 -5.56 1.86
N PHE A 57 -3.51 -6.87 1.79
CA PHE A 57 -4.32 -7.47 0.72
C PHE A 57 -5.80 -7.09 0.80
N LYS A 58 -6.36 -6.93 2.01
CA LYS A 58 -7.70 -6.36 2.18
C LYS A 58 -7.79 -4.93 1.62
N GLY A 59 -6.79 -4.10 1.89
CA GLY A 59 -6.71 -2.76 1.33
C GLY A 59 -6.58 -2.75 -0.19
N ILE A 60 -5.77 -3.64 -0.76
CA ILE A 60 -5.65 -3.84 -2.22
C ILE A 60 -6.99 -4.24 -2.84
N GLN A 61 -7.71 -5.19 -2.23
CA GLN A 61 -9.01 -5.63 -2.71
C GLN A 61 -10.05 -4.49 -2.70
N LEU A 62 -10.07 -3.69 -1.63
CA LEU A 62 -10.94 -2.51 -1.55
C LEU A 62 -10.58 -1.46 -2.61
N ALA A 63 -9.29 -1.22 -2.84
CA ALA A 63 -8.84 -0.33 -3.91
C ALA A 63 -9.24 -0.85 -5.30
N ASN A 64 -9.05 -2.14 -5.55
CA ASN A 64 -9.50 -2.79 -6.79
C ASN A 64 -11.01 -2.68 -6.99
N SER A 65 -11.80 -2.79 -5.89
CA SER A 65 -13.25 -2.59 -5.95
C SER A 65 -13.63 -1.16 -6.34
N VAL A 66 -12.91 -0.14 -5.83
CA VAL A 66 -13.14 1.26 -6.25
C VAL A 66 -12.84 1.44 -7.73
N ILE A 67 -11.74 0.85 -8.21
CA ILE A 67 -11.34 0.94 -9.62
C ILE A 67 -12.39 0.26 -10.52
N SER A 68 -12.85 -0.94 -10.15
CA SER A 68 -13.83 -1.71 -10.93
C SER A 68 -15.23 -1.07 -10.95
N TYR A 69 -15.65 -0.49 -9.83
CA TYR A 69 -16.96 0.15 -9.71
C TYR A 69 -16.93 1.67 -9.93
N GLY A 70 -15.81 2.22 -10.38
CA GLY A 70 -15.67 3.65 -10.66
C GLY A 70 -16.74 4.19 -11.61
N ASP A 71 -17.20 3.38 -12.56
CA ASP A 71 -18.18 3.77 -13.58
C ASP A 71 -19.61 4.01 -13.06
N ILE A 72 -19.90 3.67 -11.79
CA ILE A 72 -21.21 3.89 -11.17
C ILE A 72 -21.47 5.37 -10.85
N THR A 73 -20.41 6.18 -10.73
CA THR A 73 -20.52 7.61 -10.41
C THR A 73 -20.81 8.41 -11.69
N GLU A 74 -21.89 9.19 -11.71
CA GLU A 74 -22.31 9.99 -12.87
C GLU A 74 -21.34 11.12 -13.23
N ASP A 75 -20.78 11.78 -12.22
CA ASP A 75 -19.76 12.83 -12.44
C ASP A 75 -18.40 12.21 -12.80
N SER A 76 -18.03 12.37 -14.06
CA SER A 76 -16.80 11.78 -14.60
C SER A 76 -15.52 12.33 -13.96
N SER A 77 -15.47 13.60 -13.57
CA SER A 77 -14.29 14.23 -12.98
C SER A 77 -14.03 13.72 -11.56
N VAL A 78 -15.10 13.64 -10.77
CA VAL A 78 -15.07 13.10 -9.40
C VAL A 78 -14.74 11.61 -9.43
N ARG A 79 -15.32 10.88 -10.40
CA ARG A 79 -15.04 9.46 -10.61
C ARG A 79 -13.57 9.20 -10.86
N LEU A 80 -12.98 9.89 -11.82
CA LEU A 80 -11.59 9.71 -12.22
C LEU A 80 -10.64 10.05 -11.07
N GLN A 81 -10.93 11.10 -10.29
CA GLN A 81 -10.17 11.40 -9.09
C GLN A 81 -10.20 10.26 -8.07
N TYR A 82 -11.38 9.68 -7.79
CA TYR A 82 -11.49 8.57 -6.83
C TYR A 82 -10.82 7.29 -7.31
N VAL A 83 -10.84 7.02 -8.62
CA VAL A 83 -10.11 5.90 -9.22
C VAL A 83 -8.60 6.10 -9.04
N ASP A 84 -8.09 7.28 -9.31
CA ASP A 84 -6.67 7.59 -9.14
C ASP A 84 -6.23 7.55 -7.68
N GLU A 85 -7.07 8.00 -6.75
CA GLU A 85 -6.81 7.83 -5.33
C GLU A 85 -6.75 6.33 -4.93
N ALA A 86 -7.63 5.50 -5.48
CA ALA A 86 -7.60 4.06 -5.23
C ALA A 86 -6.35 3.39 -5.83
N ARG A 87 -5.93 3.81 -7.03
CA ARG A 87 -4.66 3.36 -7.63
C ARG A 87 -3.48 3.73 -6.75
N PHE A 88 -3.46 4.96 -6.19
CA PHE A 88 -2.43 5.38 -5.24
C PHE A 88 -2.39 4.47 -4.01
N ILE A 89 -3.54 4.21 -3.38
CA ILE A 89 -3.65 3.35 -2.20
C ILE A 89 -3.16 1.93 -2.53
N ARG A 90 -3.53 1.38 -3.68
CA ARG A 90 -3.09 0.06 -4.14
C ARG A 90 -1.58 -0.01 -4.31
N ALA A 91 -0.99 0.95 -5.04
CA ALA A 91 0.45 1.03 -5.25
C ALA A 91 1.21 1.19 -3.91
N TRP A 92 0.65 1.98 -3.00
CA TRP A 92 1.21 2.15 -1.67
C TRP A 92 1.22 0.85 -0.86
N TYR A 93 0.14 0.05 -0.89
CA TYR A 93 0.11 -1.25 -0.23
C TYR A 93 1.13 -2.22 -0.82
N TYR A 94 1.27 -2.25 -2.14
CA TYR A 94 2.30 -3.08 -2.78
C TYR A 94 3.71 -2.62 -2.41
N PHE A 95 3.94 -1.32 -2.29
CA PHE A 95 5.20 -0.80 -1.80
C PHE A 95 5.51 -1.28 -0.37
N GLN A 96 4.53 -1.29 0.54
CA GLN A 96 4.72 -1.84 1.88
C GLN A 96 4.98 -3.34 1.86
N LEU A 97 4.20 -4.09 1.07
CA LEU A 97 4.34 -5.55 0.97
C LEU A 97 5.71 -5.95 0.42
N VAL A 98 6.17 -5.34 -0.65
CA VAL A 98 7.44 -5.70 -1.28
C VAL A 98 8.63 -5.43 -0.37
N GLN A 99 8.55 -4.38 0.45
CA GLN A 99 9.60 -4.03 1.41
C GLN A 99 9.69 -5.01 2.59
N GLN A 100 8.56 -5.55 3.03
CA GLN A 100 8.51 -6.45 4.19
C GLN A 100 8.63 -7.92 3.80
N PHE A 101 8.10 -8.32 2.63
CA PHE A 101 7.96 -9.72 2.23
C PHE A 101 8.67 -10.10 0.93
N GLY A 102 9.27 -9.13 0.22
CA GLY A 102 9.85 -9.38 -1.09
C GLY A 102 8.81 -9.74 -2.15
N PRO A 103 8.99 -10.84 -2.92
CA PRO A 103 8.02 -11.29 -3.91
C PRO A 103 6.67 -11.62 -3.31
N VAL A 104 5.60 -11.04 -3.86
CA VAL A 104 4.20 -11.23 -3.42
C VAL A 104 3.27 -11.43 -4.60
N ALA A 105 2.07 -11.97 -4.35
CA ALA A 105 1.05 -12.09 -5.38
C ALA A 105 0.62 -10.70 -5.89
N LEU A 106 0.49 -10.53 -7.20
CA LEU A 106 0.16 -9.25 -7.84
C LEU A 106 -1.29 -9.25 -8.34
N ASN A 107 -2.22 -8.86 -7.47
CA ASN A 107 -3.64 -8.81 -7.74
C ASN A 107 -4.04 -7.43 -8.27
N LYS A 108 -4.22 -7.30 -9.57
CA LYS A 108 -4.54 -6.02 -10.25
C LYS A 108 -6.05 -5.78 -10.42
N GLN A 109 -6.86 -6.79 -10.16
CA GLN A 109 -8.30 -6.77 -10.38
C GLN A 109 -9.05 -7.14 -9.09
N MET A 110 -10.31 -6.74 -9.01
CA MET A 110 -11.21 -7.19 -7.96
C MET A 110 -11.57 -8.66 -8.20
N PHE A 111 -11.53 -9.45 -7.15
CA PHE A 111 -12.08 -10.81 -7.17
C PHE A 111 -13.48 -10.79 -6.58
N ASP A 112 -14.42 -11.43 -7.26
CA ASP A 112 -15.81 -11.63 -6.83
C ASP A 112 -16.01 -12.98 -6.13
N HIS A 113 -15.00 -13.83 -6.17
CA HIS A 113 -14.96 -15.14 -5.51
C HIS A 113 -13.63 -15.37 -4.82
N ALA A 114 -13.58 -16.36 -3.93
CA ALA A 114 -12.36 -16.74 -3.24
C ALA A 114 -11.43 -17.50 -4.19
N GLU A 115 -10.31 -16.90 -4.53
CA GLU A 115 -9.24 -17.57 -5.25
C GLU A 115 -8.31 -18.30 -4.27
N MET A 116 -8.11 -19.58 -4.48
CA MET A 116 -7.38 -20.45 -3.54
C MET A 116 -5.87 -20.46 -3.77
N SER A 117 -5.40 -20.00 -4.94
CA SER A 117 -3.97 -20.00 -5.26
C SER A 117 -3.59 -18.78 -6.07
N HIS A 118 -2.62 -18.02 -5.55
CA HIS A 118 -1.97 -16.96 -6.28
C HIS A 118 -0.47 -17.23 -6.30
N GLU A 119 0.12 -17.30 -7.49
CA GLU A 119 1.56 -17.33 -7.63
C GLU A 119 2.16 -15.99 -7.20
N ARG A 120 3.34 -16.04 -6.59
CA ARG A 120 4.10 -14.82 -6.28
C ARG A 120 4.68 -14.27 -7.58
N ALA A 121 4.43 -13.00 -7.85
CA ALA A 121 5.13 -12.28 -8.90
C ALA A 121 6.60 -12.07 -8.51
N SER A 122 7.48 -11.95 -9.50
CA SER A 122 8.87 -11.64 -9.24
C SER A 122 9.02 -10.28 -8.56
N LEU A 123 10.11 -10.11 -7.81
CA LEU A 123 10.44 -8.82 -7.19
C LEU A 123 10.45 -7.68 -8.23
N ALA A 124 11.03 -7.95 -9.41
CA ALA A 124 11.09 -7.00 -10.51
C ALA A 124 9.70 -6.60 -11.04
N ASP A 125 8.79 -7.56 -11.17
CA ASP A 125 7.43 -7.30 -11.65
C ASP A 125 6.61 -6.48 -10.64
N VAL A 126 6.78 -6.74 -9.33
CA VAL A 126 6.11 -5.96 -8.30
C VAL A 126 6.62 -4.52 -8.29
N TYR A 127 7.94 -4.29 -8.33
CA TYR A 127 8.49 -2.94 -8.42
C TYR A 127 8.11 -2.24 -9.72
N LYS A 128 8.13 -2.94 -10.85
CA LYS A 128 7.68 -2.40 -12.13
C LYS A 128 6.24 -1.89 -12.03
N PHE A 129 5.34 -2.69 -11.48
CA PHE A 129 3.95 -2.29 -11.28
C PHE A 129 3.83 -1.04 -10.39
N ILE A 130 4.54 -0.99 -9.26
CA ILE A 130 4.52 0.15 -8.33
C ILE A 130 5.00 1.42 -9.03
N ILE A 131 6.09 1.33 -9.79
CA ILE A 131 6.67 2.44 -10.53
C ILE A 131 5.68 2.96 -11.58
N GLU A 132 5.13 2.07 -12.42
CA GLU A 132 4.16 2.42 -13.46
C GLU A 132 2.92 3.14 -12.88
N GLU A 133 2.42 2.67 -11.74
CA GLU A 133 1.29 3.32 -11.06
C GLU A 133 1.67 4.72 -10.54
N PHE A 134 2.81 4.87 -9.87
CA PHE A 134 3.20 6.18 -9.35
C PHE A 134 3.67 7.15 -10.45
N GLU A 135 4.26 6.69 -11.54
CA GLU A 135 4.58 7.53 -12.73
C GLU A 135 3.31 8.12 -13.33
N TYR A 136 2.30 7.29 -13.58
CA TYR A 136 1.00 7.77 -14.05
C TYR A 136 0.38 8.77 -13.06
N LEU A 137 0.35 8.44 -11.78
CA LEU A 137 -0.28 9.27 -10.74
C LEU A 137 0.44 10.61 -10.51
N ALA A 138 1.73 10.69 -10.80
CA ALA A 138 2.51 11.92 -10.74
C ALA A 138 2.41 12.77 -12.02
N SER A 139 1.92 12.19 -13.12
CA SER A 139 1.85 12.85 -14.42
C SER A 139 0.69 13.85 -14.54
N SER A 140 0.68 14.59 -15.65
CA SER A 140 -0.43 15.48 -16.01
C SER A 140 -1.73 14.75 -16.39
N GLU A 141 -1.64 13.47 -16.73
CA GLU A 141 -2.79 12.64 -17.12
C GLU A 141 -3.63 12.21 -15.92
N SER A 142 -3.04 12.20 -14.73
CA SER A 142 -3.73 11.85 -13.49
C SER A 142 -4.70 12.95 -13.06
N HIS A 143 -5.83 12.52 -12.51
CA HIS A 143 -6.87 13.37 -11.92
C HIS A 143 -6.67 13.62 -10.42
N LEU A 144 -5.54 13.20 -9.85
CA LEU A 144 -5.18 13.58 -8.49
C LEU A 144 -5.02 15.10 -8.38
N MET A 145 -5.43 15.65 -7.25
CA MET A 145 -5.14 17.05 -6.92
C MET A 145 -3.64 17.30 -6.89
N GLU A 146 -3.20 18.48 -7.27
CA GLU A 146 -1.77 18.87 -7.23
C GLU A 146 -1.19 18.76 -5.82
N ARG A 147 -1.98 19.16 -4.82
CA ARG A 147 -1.64 19.05 -3.40
C ARG A 147 -2.90 18.79 -2.58
N ALA A 148 -2.74 18.21 -1.41
CA ALA A 148 -3.84 18.08 -0.48
C ALA A 148 -4.37 19.49 -0.09
N ASN A 149 -5.68 19.66 -0.11
CA ASN A 149 -6.32 20.79 0.53
C ASN A 149 -6.11 20.70 2.04
N SER A 150 -5.97 21.83 2.71
CA SER A 150 -5.83 21.87 4.17
C SER A 150 -6.99 21.13 4.83
N GLY A 151 -6.68 20.18 5.70
CA GLY A 151 -7.66 19.38 6.45
C GLY A 151 -8.10 18.08 5.77
N VAL A 152 -7.64 17.77 4.56
CA VAL A 152 -8.00 16.53 3.85
C VAL A 152 -6.74 15.70 3.61
N GLY A 153 -6.58 14.63 4.37
CA GLY A 153 -5.49 13.65 4.23
C GLY A 153 -5.70 12.70 3.04
N ARG A 154 -5.86 13.24 1.82
CA ARG A 154 -6.09 12.44 0.61
C ARG A 154 -4.85 12.39 -0.28
N ALA A 155 -4.76 11.34 -1.11
CA ALA A 155 -3.71 11.21 -2.10
C ALA A 155 -3.69 12.39 -3.07
N ASN A 156 -2.49 12.80 -3.47
CA ASN A 156 -2.28 13.92 -4.38
C ASN A 156 -0.99 13.68 -5.19
N LYS A 157 -0.77 14.45 -6.25
CA LYS A 157 0.38 14.28 -7.15
C LYS A 157 1.72 14.40 -6.43
N ARG A 158 1.83 15.29 -5.45
CA ARG A 158 3.07 15.42 -4.66
C ARG A 158 3.38 14.16 -3.84
N ALA A 159 2.35 13.54 -3.26
CA ALA A 159 2.50 12.28 -2.57
C ALA A 159 2.91 11.15 -3.54
N ALA A 160 2.32 11.12 -4.75
CA ALA A 160 2.70 10.16 -5.79
C ALA A 160 4.17 10.35 -6.21
N THR A 161 4.61 11.57 -6.46
CA THR A 161 6.00 11.91 -6.79
C THR A 161 6.96 11.50 -5.66
N PHE A 162 6.57 11.74 -4.41
CA PHE A 162 7.38 11.33 -3.25
C PHE A 162 7.54 9.80 -3.19
N TYR A 163 6.45 9.05 -3.36
CA TYR A 163 6.53 7.58 -3.34
C TYR A 163 7.21 7.01 -4.57
N LEU A 164 7.11 7.66 -5.73
CA LEU A 164 7.88 7.30 -6.92
C LEU A 164 9.39 7.40 -6.64
N ALA A 165 9.84 8.55 -6.13
CA ALA A 165 11.24 8.75 -5.78
C ALA A 165 11.72 7.75 -4.71
N LYS A 166 10.90 7.51 -3.69
CA LYS A 166 11.19 6.51 -2.64
C LYS A 166 11.29 5.10 -3.22
N THR A 167 10.42 4.74 -4.17
CA THR A 167 10.43 3.43 -4.83
C THR A 167 11.72 3.23 -5.65
N TYR A 168 12.13 4.23 -6.43
CA TYR A 168 13.38 4.18 -7.16
C TYR A 168 14.59 4.05 -6.23
N LEU A 169 14.60 4.83 -5.17
CA LEU A 169 15.70 4.76 -4.18
C LEU A 169 15.81 3.36 -3.55
N THR A 170 14.68 2.78 -3.13
CA THR A 170 14.69 1.45 -2.51
C THR A 170 15.00 0.33 -3.49
N ARG A 171 14.55 0.44 -4.75
CA ARG A 171 14.91 -0.52 -5.79
C ARG A 171 16.40 -0.49 -6.11
N GLY A 172 17.00 0.70 -6.20
CA GLY A 172 18.42 0.86 -6.51
C GLY A 172 19.38 0.27 -5.46
N TRP A 173 18.87 -0.20 -4.33
CA TRP A 173 19.65 -0.96 -3.34
C TRP A 173 19.63 -2.48 -3.61
N LEU A 174 18.80 -2.93 -4.56
CA LEU A 174 18.59 -4.33 -4.88
C LEU A 174 19.27 -4.75 -6.19
N ASP A 175 19.71 -3.77 -6.99
CA ASP A 175 20.49 -3.92 -8.21
C ASP A 175 22.00 -3.77 -7.91
#